data_58105c870ab6946e1983bae0b99b1785
#
_entry.id   58105c870ab6946e1983bae0b99b1785
#
_cell.length_a   1.000
_cell.length_b   1.000
_cell.length_c   1.000
_cell.angle_alpha   90.00
_cell.angle_beta   90.00
_cell.angle_gamma   90.00
#
_symmetry.space_group_name_H-M   'P 1'
#
loop_
_entity.id
_entity.type
_entity.pdbx_description
1 polymer ?
#
loop_
_entity_poly.entity_id
_entity_poly.type
_entity_poly.pdbx_seq_one_letter_code
_entity_poly.pdbx_strand_id
1 'polypeptide(L)'
;MKMKKAFTAYALVLMLVTGTTYAYGEENASNPLASVNNTDLRWQYFDLDGPERNDFWVDGSYMLTPKLKFKYELHYWDTDVTGSSESDWESLHLKPIYFPKQGEWGAWKYKLAIGAEWIVDFGNEDKGIGSGSDQIAPLVGVALVRGGTVLVPLVQHFVGYDGPDVNLTAFRLIVIQSLPNKFWGKLDAKVPVDWENDNAIPTTFEVQLGKMFAPWFGTYMDGLFGIGDDRPYDWGVGVGMRFNY
;
A
#
# COMPACT_ATOMS: atom_id res chain seq x y z
N MET A 1 27.61 -17.61 -8.03
CA MET A 1 27.16 -16.31 -8.60
C MET A 1 25.93 -15.72 -7.89
N LYS A 2 25.53 -16.21 -6.70
CA LYS A 2 24.32 -15.76 -5.95
C LYS A 2 24.58 -14.65 -4.91
N MET A 3 25.81 -14.35 -4.54
CA MET A 3 26.12 -13.36 -3.47
C MET A 3 26.17 -11.89 -3.90
N LYS A 4 26.27 -11.57 -5.20
CA LYS A 4 26.37 -10.16 -5.65
C LYS A 4 25.02 -9.41 -5.68
N LYS A 5 23.89 -10.11 -5.73
CA LYS A 5 22.56 -9.48 -5.77
C LYS A 5 22.07 -8.97 -4.40
N ALA A 6 22.54 -9.56 -3.31
CA ALA A 6 22.17 -9.13 -1.95
C ALA A 6 22.83 -7.80 -1.55
N PHE A 7 24.05 -7.53 -2.04
CA PHE A 7 24.81 -6.32 -1.67
C PHE A 7 24.18 -5.02 -2.22
N THR A 8 23.52 -5.08 -3.37
CA THR A 8 22.91 -3.89 -4.00
C THR A 8 21.64 -3.41 -3.26
N ALA A 9 20.87 -4.34 -2.68
CA ALA A 9 19.68 -4.01 -1.89
C ALA A 9 20.05 -3.32 -0.56
N TYR A 10 21.11 -3.77 0.11
CA TYR A 10 21.62 -3.14 1.34
C TYR A 10 22.15 -1.71 1.13
N ALA A 11 22.77 -1.44 -0.02
CA ALA A 11 23.27 -0.11 -0.35
C ALA A 11 22.14 0.91 -0.60
N LEU A 12 21.02 0.48 -1.16
CA LEU A 12 19.85 1.35 -1.39
C LEU A 12 19.16 1.75 -0.09
N VAL A 13 19.05 0.82 0.87
CA VAL A 13 18.45 1.08 2.19
C VAL A 13 19.32 2.03 3.02
N LEU A 14 20.67 1.95 2.91
CA LEU A 14 21.56 2.84 3.65
C LEU A 14 21.57 4.28 3.10
N MET A 15 21.34 4.48 1.80
CA MET A 15 21.30 5.84 1.22
C MET A 15 20.06 6.65 1.63
N LEU A 16 18.99 5.98 2.05
CA LEU A 16 17.74 6.64 2.48
C LEU A 16 17.84 7.25 3.89
N VAL A 17 18.84 6.87 4.70
CA VAL A 17 18.91 7.26 6.11
C VAL A 17 19.76 8.54 6.38
N THR A 18 20.52 9.04 5.40
CA THR A 18 21.49 10.13 5.61
C THR A 18 21.09 11.52 5.09
N GLY A 19 19.83 11.75 4.75
CA GLY A 19 19.36 13.00 4.13
C GLY A 19 18.87 14.07 5.10
N THR A 20 19.25 15.28 4.85
CA THR A 20 18.90 16.55 5.54
C THR A 20 17.40 16.77 5.71
N THR A 21 17.02 17.32 6.85
CA THR A 21 15.67 17.63 7.32
C THR A 21 14.83 18.47 6.34
N TYR A 22 13.83 17.84 5.74
CA TYR A 22 12.72 18.54 5.10
C TYR A 22 11.41 18.13 5.80
N ALA A 23 10.62 19.12 6.21
CA ALA A 23 9.37 18.96 6.96
C ALA A 23 8.20 18.33 6.16
N TYR A 24 8.47 17.84 4.95
CA TYR A 24 7.44 17.35 4.01
C TYR A 24 6.96 15.91 4.25
N GLY A 25 7.67 15.12 5.07
CA GLY A 25 7.36 13.69 5.26
C GLY A 25 6.10 13.42 6.09
N GLU A 26 5.76 14.33 6.98
CA GLU A 26 4.62 14.15 7.91
C GLU A 26 3.26 14.22 7.18
N GLU A 27 3.17 14.99 6.09
CA GLU A 27 1.95 15.23 5.30
C GLU A 27 1.97 14.55 3.93
N ASN A 28 2.86 13.59 3.70
CA ASN A 28 2.89 12.84 2.44
C ASN A 28 1.77 11.79 2.41
N ALA A 29 0.89 11.86 1.42
CA ALA A 29 -0.23 10.92 1.26
C ALA A 29 0.19 9.46 0.98
N SER A 30 1.48 9.20 0.63
CA SER A 30 2.03 7.82 0.61
C SER A 30 2.12 7.20 2.01
N ASN A 31 2.07 8.02 3.08
CA ASN A 31 1.85 7.56 4.45
C ASN A 31 0.34 7.34 4.67
N PRO A 32 -0.15 6.11 4.83
CA PRO A 32 -1.59 5.84 5.02
C PRO A 32 -2.16 6.50 6.28
N LEU A 33 -1.30 6.87 7.24
CA LEU A 33 -1.68 7.53 8.50
C LEU A 33 -1.42 9.05 8.50
N ALA A 34 -1.03 9.66 7.36
CA ALA A 34 -0.91 11.10 7.24
C ALA A 34 -2.28 11.79 7.36
N SER A 35 -2.31 13.00 7.95
CA SER A 35 -3.52 13.83 8.05
C SER A 35 -3.68 14.70 6.80
N VAL A 36 -3.82 14.07 5.65
CA VAL A 36 -3.88 14.71 4.33
C VAL A 36 -5.16 14.28 3.63
N ASN A 37 -5.81 15.22 2.94
CA ASN A 37 -6.87 14.93 1.98
C ASN A 37 -6.25 14.77 0.60
N ASN A 38 -6.53 13.66 -0.06
CA ASN A 38 -6.02 13.40 -1.40
C ASN A 38 -6.95 12.50 -2.20
N THR A 39 -6.79 12.56 -3.51
CA THR A 39 -7.25 11.55 -4.45
C THR A 39 -6.10 11.19 -5.37
N ASP A 40 -5.83 9.92 -5.52
CA ASP A 40 -4.82 9.39 -6.44
C ASP A 40 -5.54 8.60 -7.55
N LEU A 41 -5.10 8.78 -8.79
CA LEU A 41 -5.44 7.93 -9.93
C LEU A 41 -4.23 7.07 -10.22
N ARG A 42 -4.40 5.74 -10.22
CA ARG A 42 -3.29 4.79 -10.33
C ARG A 42 -3.58 3.75 -11.39
N TRP A 43 -2.49 3.30 -12.01
CA TRP A 43 -2.45 2.11 -12.84
C TRP A 43 -1.24 1.28 -12.44
N GLN A 44 -1.43 -0.04 -12.32
CA GLN A 44 -0.36 -1.01 -12.08
C GLN A 44 -0.52 -2.19 -13.01
N TYR A 45 0.60 -2.63 -13.57
CA TYR A 45 0.75 -3.86 -14.33
C TYR A 45 1.40 -4.91 -13.46
N PHE A 46 0.93 -6.15 -13.53
CA PHE A 46 1.48 -7.31 -12.83
C PHE A 46 1.71 -8.46 -13.80
N ASP A 47 2.90 -9.07 -13.72
CA ASP A 47 3.25 -10.35 -14.31
C ASP A 47 2.91 -11.45 -13.30
N LEU A 48 2.04 -12.40 -13.68
CA LEU A 48 1.54 -13.48 -12.84
C LEU A 48 2.18 -14.85 -13.18
N ASP A 49 3.41 -14.86 -13.71
CA ASP A 49 4.11 -16.06 -14.23
C ASP A 49 3.38 -16.68 -15.43
N GLY A 50 3.12 -15.85 -16.41
CA GLY A 50 2.45 -16.17 -17.67
C GLY A 50 1.25 -15.29 -17.97
N PRO A 51 0.16 -15.35 -17.18
CA PRO A 51 -0.91 -14.37 -17.29
C PRO A 51 -0.48 -12.98 -16.83
N GLU A 52 -1.27 -11.97 -17.25
CA GLU A 52 -1.04 -10.58 -16.91
C GLU A 52 -2.27 -9.97 -16.22
N ARG A 53 -2.03 -8.93 -15.42
CA ARG A 53 -3.11 -8.13 -14.84
C ARG A 53 -2.76 -6.66 -14.85
N ASN A 54 -3.70 -5.86 -15.33
CA ASN A 54 -3.71 -4.42 -15.17
C ASN A 54 -4.74 -4.05 -14.10
N ASP A 55 -4.32 -3.29 -13.10
CA ASP A 55 -5.18 -2.75 -12.06
C ASP A 55 -5.25 -1.22 -12.21
N PHE A 56 -6.43 -0.72 -12.50
CA PHE A 56 -6.75 0.70 -12.53
C PHE A 56 -7.54 1.03 -11.28
N TRP A 57 -7.04 1.93 -10.47
CA TRP A 57 -7.77 2.28 -9.27
C TRP A 57 -7.80 3.78 -8.99
N VAL A 58 -8.84 4.17 -8.29
CA VAL A 58 -8.97 5.48 -7.69
C VAL A 58 -8.91 5.29 -6.19
N ASP A 59 -7.91 5.86 -5.53
CA ASP A 59 -7.83 5.84 -4.08
C ASP A 59 -7.77 7.26 -3.51
N GLY A 60 -8.19 7.39 -2.27
CA GLY A 60 -8.12 8.68 -1.63
C GLY A 60 -8.38 8.64 -0.13
N SER A 61 -8.25 9.81 0.47
CA SER A 61 -8.50 9.96 1.89
C SER A 61 -9.06 11.33 2.25
N TYR A 62 -9.87 11.34 3.29
CA TYR A 62 -10.52 12.52 3.83
C TYR A 62 -10.38 12.56 5.35
N MET A 63 -9.93 13.68 5.90
CA MET A 63 -9.99 13.93 7.34
C MET A 63 -11.38 14.43 7.72
N LEU A 64 -12.22 13.57 8.26
CA LEU A 64 -13.56 13.93 8.75
C LEU A 64 -13.49 14.78 10.02
N THR A 65 -12.49 14.50 10.86
CA THR A 65 -12.13 15.29 12.04
C THR A 65 -10.60 15.23 12.22
N PRO A 66 -9.99 16.04 13.11
CA PRO A 66 -8.55 15.91 13.40
C PRO A 66 -8.10 14.51 13.88
N LYS A 67 -9.06 13.66 14.30
CA LYS A 67 -8.79 12.31 14.81
C LYS A 67 -9.43 11.18 14.00
N LEU A 68 -10.21 11.50 12.97
CA LEU A 68 -10.90 10.50 12.16
C LEU A 68 -10.63 10.74 10.69
N LYS A 69 -9.96 9.77 10.07
CA LYS A 69 -9.69 9.71 8.65
C LYS A 69 -10.57 8.66 8.00
N PHE A 70 -11.05 8.94 6.82
CA PHE A 70 -11.74 8.00 5.97
C PHE A 70 -10.92 7.81 4.69
N LYS A 71 -10.64 6.56 4.34
CA LYS A 71 -10.01 6.21 3.05
C LYS A 71 -10.98 5.40 2.22
N TYR A 72 -10.83 5.50 0.90
CA TYR A 72 -11.55 4.69 -0.07
C TYR A 72 -10.60 4.27 -1.19
N GLU A 73 -10.86 3.09 -1.78
CA GLU A 73 -10.17 2.55 -2.93
C GLU A 73 -11.21 1.86 -3.81
N LEU A 74 -11.20 2.11 -5.11
CA LEU A 74 -12.09 1.49 -6.10
C LEU A 74 -11.25 0.94 -7.23
N HIS A 75 -11.31 -0.37 -7.44
CA HIS A 75 -10.45 -1.12 -8.34
C HIS A 75 -11.21 -1.61 -9.57
N TYR A 76 -10.55 -1.55 -10.72
CA TYR A 76 -11.00 -2.10 -11.99
C TYR A 76 -9.85 -2.89 -12.61
N TRP A 77 -10.06 -4.19 -12.84
CA TRP A 77 -9.05 -5.06 -13.42
C TRP A 77 -9.29 -5.35 -14.88
N ASP A 78 -8.20 -5.54 -15.61
CA ASP A 78 -8.12 -6.17 -16.91
C ASP A 78 -7.07 -7.28 -16.79
N THR A 79 -7.43 -8.53 -17.14
CA THR A 79 -6.55 -9.70 -16.94
C THR A 79 -6.84 -10.78 -17.98
N ASP A 80 -5.87 -11.63 -18.23
CA ASP A 80 -6.00 -12.80 -19.12
C ASP A 80 -5.80 -14.13 -18.39
N VAL A 81 -5.94 -14.15 -17.06
CA VAL A 81 -5.73 -15.33 -16.20
C VAL A 81 -6.59 -16.53 -16.59
N THR A 82 -7.73 -16.32 -17.23
CA THR A 82 -8.62 -17.38 -17.77
C THR A 82 -8.25 -17.83 -19.20
N GLY A 83 -7.17 -17.26 -19.77
CA GLY A 83 -6.73 -17.50 -21.15
C GLY A 83 -7.37 -16.60 -22.20
N SER A 84 -8.24 -15.68 -21.78
CA SER A 84 -8.80 -14.59 -22.60
C SER A 84 -8.76 -13.29 -21.83
N SER A 85 -8.62 -12.15 -22.54
CA SER A 85 -8.66 -10.85 -21.89
C SER A 85 -10.07 -10.57 -21.40
N GLU A 86 -10.20 -10.38 -20.08
CA GLU A 86 -11.44 -10.09 -19.38
C GLU A 86 -11.24 -8.82 -18.53
N SER A 87 -12.29 -8.02 -18.39
CA SER A 87 -12.22 -6.83 -17.56
C SER A 87 -13.52 -6.58 -16.82
N ASP A 88 -13.42 -6.10 -15.57
CA ASP A 88 -14.56 -5.74 -14.73
C ASP A 88 -14.12 -4.92 -13.50
N TRP A 89 -15.10 -4.38 -12.76
CA TRP A 89 -14.88 -3.86 -11.42
C TRP A 89 -14.45 -5.00 -10.48
N GLU A 90 -13.39 -4.77 -9.71
CA GLU A 90 -12.87 -5.78 -8.80
C GLU A 90 -13.43 -5.58 -7.39
N SER A 91 -13.23 -4.43 -6.78
CA SER A 91 -13.66 -4.19 -5.40
C SER A 91 -13.81 -2.72 -5.06
N LEU A 92 -14.54 -2.47 -3.98
CA LEU A 92 -14.59 -1.20 -3.26
C LEU A 92 -14.08 -1.41 -1.83
N HIS A 93 -13.08 -0.63 -1.42
CA HIS A 93 -12.54 -0.62 -0.07
C HIS A 93 -12.94 0.67 0.64
N LEU A 94 -13.46 0.56 1.85
CA LEU A 94 -13.83 1.68 2.72
C LEU A 94 -13.14 1.51 4.07
N LYS A 95 -12.33 2.50 4.49
CA LYS A 95 -11.40 2.35 5.61
C LYS A 95 -11.45 3.55 6.56
N PRO A 96 -12.34 3.54 7.58
CA PRO A 96 -12.27 4.48 8.69
C PRO A 96 -11.05 4.19 9.58
N ILE A 97 -10.27 5.22 9.90
CA ILE A 97 -9.09 5.16 10.75
C ILE A 97 -9.20 6.23 11.83
N TYR A 98 -9.18 5.80 13.08
CA TYR A 98 -9.18 6.67 14.24
C TYR A 98 -7.79 6.81 14.85
N PHE A 99 -7.39 8.02 15.23
CA PHE A 99 -6.13 8.34 15.86
C PHE A 99 -6.34 8.62 17.36
N PRO A 100 -6.27 7.58 18.22
CA PRO A 100 -6.57 7.74 19.66
C PRO A 100 -5.52 8.58 20.38
N LYS A 101 -4.26 8.51 19.95
CA LYS A 101 -3.14 9.17 20.62
C LYS A 101 -2.05 9.56 19.64
N GLN A 102 -1.51 10.74 19.87
CA GLN A 102 -0.27 11.23 19.23
C GLN A 102 0.60 11.93 20.27
N GLY A 103 1.89 12.03 20.00
CA GLY A 103 2.83 12.65 20.92
C GLY A 103 4.27 12.54 20.43
N GLU A 104 5.20 12.69 21.36
CA GLU A 104 6.63 12.62 21.11
C GLU A 104 7.27 11.55 21.98
N TRP A 105 8.27 10.86 21.44
CA TRP A 105 9.09 9.88 22.12
C TRP A 105 10.57 10.12 21.72
N GLY A 106 11.26 10.83 22.56
CA GLY A 106 12.59 11.33 22.27
C GLY A 106 12.58 12.25 21.04
N ALA A 107 13.34 11.87 20.00
CA ALA A 107 13.41 12.63 18.74
C ALA A 107 12.33 12.22 17.71
N TRP A 108 11.43 11.30 18.06
CA TRP A 108 10.39 10.81 17.20
C TRP A 108 9.02 11.39 17.60
N LYS A 109 8.26 11.87 16.63
CA LYS A 109 6.82 12.07 16.78
C LYS A 109 6.12 10.76 16.46
N TYR A 110 5.06 10.43 17.20
CA TYR A 110 4.25 9.25 16.92
C TYR A 110 2.76 9.59 16.81
N LYS A 111 2.06 8.82 15.98
CA LYS A 111 0.60 8.84 15.85
C LYS A 111 0.11 7.40 15.80
N LEU A 112 -0.63 6.98 16.84
CA LEU A 112 -1.29 5.68 16.88
C LEU A 112 -2.53 5.71 16.00
N ALA A 113 -2.83 4.59 15.35
CA ALA A 113 -3.99 4.39 14.51
C ALA A 113 -4.66 3.06 14.84
N ILE A 114 -5.98 3.08 14.92
CA ILE A 114 -6.84 1.90 14.91
C ILE A 114 -7.92 2.11 13.86
N GLY A 115 -8.33 1.06 13.18
CA GLY A 115 -9.34 1.18 12.13
C GLY A 115 -9.87 -0.17 11.70
N ALA A 116 -10.74 -0.14 10.72
CA ALA A 116 -11.18 -1.33 10.00
C ALA A 116 -11.30 -0.99 8.52
N GLU A 117 -11.11 -1.97 7.68
CA GLU A 117 -11.38 -1.90 6.26
C GLU A 117 -12.57 -2.80 5.95
N TRP A 118 -13.51 -2.28 5.21
CA TRP A 118 -14.59 -3.02 4.62
C TRP A 118 -14.30 -3.15 3.14
N ILE A 119 -14.21 -4.38 2.65
CA ILE A 119 -13.96 -4.73 1.26
C ILE A 119 -15.24 -5.35 0.73
N VAL A 120 -15.80 -4.74 -0.30
CA VAL A 120 -16.93 -5.26 -1.07
C VAL A 120 -16.37 -5.74 -2.40
N ASP A 121 -16.44 -7.03 -2.64
CA ASP A 121 -16.01 -7.65 -3.88
C ASP A 121 -17.11 -7.49 -4.95
N PHE A 122 -16.76 -6.95 -6.10
CA PHE A 122 -17.63 -6.86 -7.27
C PHE A 122 -17.19 -7.81 -8.37
N GLY A 123 -16.10 -8.55 -8.10
CA GLY A 123 -15.44 -9.38 -9.07
C GLY A 123 -16.30 -10.49 -9.62
N ASN A 124 -15.78 -11.11 -10.64
CA ASN A 124 -16.39 -12.24 -11.30
C ASN A 124 -15.35 -13.36 -11.41
N GLU A 125 -15.53 -14.42 -10.62
CA GLU A 125 -14.60 -15.55 -10.58
C GLU A 125 -14.46 -16.25 -11.95
N ASP A 126 -15.53 -16.31 -12.75
CA ASP A 126 -15.50 -16.88 -14.10
C ASP A 126 -14.55 -16.09 -15.03
N LYS A 127 -14.30 -14.82 -14.71
CA LYS A 127 -13.37 -13.95 -15.41
C LYS A 127 -11.98 -13.89 -14.75
N GLY A 128 -11.80 -14.54 -13.60
CA GLY A 128 -10.57 -14.44 -12.79
C GLY A 128 -10.37 -13.05 -12.16
N ILE A 129 -11.47 -12.34 -11.88
CA ILE A 129 -11.48 -11.00 -11.31
C ILE A 129 -12.06 -11.04 -9.90
N GLY A 130 -11.36 -10.44 -8.94
CA GLY A 130 -11.75 -10.40 -7.54
C GLY A 130 -11.38 -11.66 -6.76
N SER A 131 -11.68 -11.64 -5.47
CA SER A 131 -11.50 -12.76 -4.55
C SER A 131 -12.79 -13.59 -4.38
N GLY A 132 -13.91 -13.08 -4.88
CA GLY A 132 -15.24 -13.63 -4.62
C GLY A 132 -15.72 -13.47 -3.18
N SER A 133 -14.93 -12.79 -2.31
CA SER A 133 -15.22 -12.72 -0.87
C SER A 133 -15.34 -11.28 -0.40
N ASP A 134 -16.47 -10.97 0.21
CA ASP A 134 -16.62 -9.75 1.01
C ASP A 134 -15.89 -9.90 2.34
N GLN A 135 -15.14 -8.87 2.74
CA GLN A 135 -14.24 -8.97 3.89
C GLN A 135 -14.37 -7.78 4.83
N ILE A 136 -14.07 -8.02 6.10
CA ILE A 136 -13.78 -6.98 7.08
C ILE A 136 -12.36 -7.16 7.62
N ALA A 137 -11.60 -6.08 7.73
CA ALA A 137 -10.21 -6.17 8.14
C ALA A 137 -9.85 -5.11 9.19
N PRO A 138 -9.96 -5.43 10.50
CA PRO A 138 -9.44 -4.58 11.56
C PRO A 138 -7.95 -4.34 11.41
N LEU A 139 -7.50 -3.14 11.75
CA LEU A 139 -6.11 -2.73 11.65
C LEU A 139 -5.65 -1.94 12.89
N VAL A 140 -4.37 -2.08 13.19
CA VAL A 140 -3.66 -1.27 14.15
C VAL A 140 -2.28 -0.90 13.59
N GLY A 141 -1.85 0.34 13.82
CA GLY A 141 -0.56 0.80 13.35
C GLY A 141 -0.08 2.04 14.08
N VAL A 142 1.15 2.42 13.79
CA VAL A 142 1.74 3.66 14.31
C VAL A 142 2.57 4.32 13.22
N ALA A 143 2.40 5.62 13.03
CA ALA A 143 3.34 6.42 12.25
C ALA A 143 4.38 7.00 13.20
N LEU A 144 5.66 6.74 12.92
CA LEU A 144 6.82 7.28 13.60
C LEU A 144 7.53 8.24 12.65
N VAL A 145 7.65 9.51 13.04
CA VAL A 145 8.22 10.56 12.19
C VAL A 145 9.44 11.17 12.85
N ARG A 146 10.54 11.23 12.09
CA ARG A 146 11.76 11.93 12.52
C ARG A 146 12.42 12.62 11.32
N GLY A 147 12.44 13.93 11.35
CA GLY A 147 12.92 14.71 10.20
C GLY A 147 12.11 14.40 8.94
N GLY A 148 12.80 14.02 7.87
CA GLY A 148 12.16 13.65 6.59
C GLY A 148 11.78 12.17 6.49
N THR A 149 11.97 11.36 7.54
CA THR A 149 11.73 9.92 7.56
C THR A 149 10.44 9.59 8.29
N VAL A 150 9.60 8.75 7.69
CA VAL A 150 8.39 8.18 8.29
C VAL A 150 8.49 6.66 8.27
N LEU A 151 8.25 6.03 9.43
CA LEU A 151 8.13 4.57 9.56
C LEU A 151 6.70 4.25 9.98
N VAL A 152 6.07 3.29 9.30
CA VAL A 152 4.69 2.88 9.62
C VAL A 152 4.61 1.36 9.72
N PRO A 153 4.94 0.77 10.89
CA PRO A 153 4.53 -0.60 11.17
C PRO A 153 3.01 -0.66 11.35
N LEU A 154 2.40 -1.67 10.73
CA LEU A 154 0.96 -1.87 10.70
C LEU A 154 0.67 -3.38 10.71
N VAL A 155 -0.39 -3.78 11.43
CA VAL A 155 -0.96 -5.12 11.38
C VAL A 155 -2.41 -5.00 10.97
N GLN A 156 -2.85 -5.86 10.06
CA GLN A 156 -4.21 -5.93 9.57
C GLN A 156 -4.63 -7.38 9.46
N HIS A 157 -5.83 -7.72 9.91
CA HIS A 157 -6.36 -9.08 9.88
C HIS A 157 -7.63 -9.11 9.05
N PHE A 158 -7.63 -9.88 7.98
CA PHE A 158 -8.73 -9.99 7.02
C PHE A 158 -9.57 -11.21 7.35
N VAL A 159 -10.89 -11.03 7.40
CA VAL A 159 -11.87 -12.09 7.63
C VAL A 159 -12.97 -11.96 6.57
N GLY A 160 -13.19 -13.03 5.82
CA GLY A 160 -14.34 -13.14 4.92
C GLY A 160 -15.64 -13.29 5.72
N TYR A 161 -16.71 -12.66 5.25
CA TYR A 161 -18.03 -12.81 5.86
C TYR A 161 -19.12 -13.19 4.86
N ASP A 162 -18.84 -13.09 3.56
CA ASP A 162 -19.66 -13.57 2.45
C ASP A 162 -18.73 -14.05 1.34
N GLY A 163 -19.08 -15.16 0.65
CA GLY A 163 -18.24 -15.82 -0.35
C GLY A 163 -17.22 -16.80 0.26
N PRO A 164 -16.10 -17.12 -0.44
CA PRO A 164 -15.05 -18.01 0.05
C PRO A 164 -14.44 -17.54 1.38
N ASP A 165 -14.03 -18.51 2.21
CA ASP A 165 -13.40 -18.21 3.50
C ASP A 165 -12.08 -17.46 3.31
N VAL A 166 -11.92 -16.37 4.03
CA VAL A 166 -10.68 -15.60 4.12
C VAL A 166 -10.31 -15.43 5.60
N ASN A 167 -9.09 -15.82 5.93
CA ASN A 167 -8.53 -15.65 7.27
C ASN A 167 -7.02 -15.37 7.13
N LEU A 168 -6.67 -14.08 7.01
CA LEU A 168 -5.32 -13.66 6.66
C LEU A 168 -4.85 -12.55 7.59
N THR A 169 -3.65 -12.69 8.16
CA THR A 169 -3.00 -11.63 8.95
C THR A 169 -1.83 -11.04 8.18
N ALA A 170 -1.90 -9.76 7.85
CA ALA A 170 -0.83 -9.05 7.17
C ALA A 170 -0.03 -8.18 8.15
N PHE A 171 1.28 -8.40 8.19
CA PHE A 171 2.27 -7.51 8.79
C PHE A 171 2.81 -6.60 7.68
N ARG A 172 2.80 -5.30 7.90
CA ARG A 172 3.25 -4.33 6.91
C ARG A 172 4.20 -3.32 7.53
N LEU A 173 5.29 -3.03 6.84
CA LEU A 173 6.23 -1.97 7.19
C LEU A 173 6.39 -1.03 6.01
N ILE A 174 5.98 0.23 6.21
CA ILE A 174 6.16 1.28 5.23
C ILE A 174 7.26 2.22 5.73
N VAL A 175 8.21 2.53 4.85
CA VAL A 175 9.26 3.52 5.07
C VAL A 175 9.14 4.59 4.01
N ILE A 176 8.98 5.85 4.41
CA ILE A 176 8.93 6.98 3.49
C ILE A 176 10.06 7.93 3.82
N GLN A 177 10.78 8.36 2.81
CA GLN A 177 11.83 9.34 2.91
C GLN A 177 11.53 10.54 2.03
N SER A 178 11.42 11.72 2.64
CA SER A 178 11.41 12.99 1.90
C SER A 178 12.78 13.27 1.32
N LEU A 179 12.82 13.63 0.05
CA LEU A 179 14.03 13.92 -0.71
C LEU A 179 14.03 15.39 -1.15
N PRO A 180 15.20 15.94 -1.55
CA PRO A 180 15.28 17.30 -2.10
C PRO A 180 14.33 17.54 -3.27
N ASN A 181 14.00 18.82 -3.55
CA ASN A 181 13.19 19.25 -4.69
C ASN A 181 11.78 18.64 -4.74
N LYS A 182 11.17 18.39 -3.57
CA LYS A 182 9.83 17.82 -3.39
C LYS A 182 9.70 16.38 -3.93
N PHE A 183 10.79 15.64 -4.05
CA PHE A 183 10.75 14.20 -4.27
C PHE A 183 10.48 13.45 -2.97
N TRP A 184 9.97 12.24 -3.08
CA TRP A 184 9.91 11.26 -2.00
C TRP A 184 10.22 9.86 -2.54
N GLY A 185 10.78 9.04 -1.69
CA GLY A 185 10.87 7.59 -1.88
C GLY A 185 10.01 6.87 -0.86
N LYS A 186 9.39 5.74 -1.25
CA LYS A 186 8.68 4.83 -0.34
C LYS A 186 9.18 3.41 -0.57
N LEU A 187 9.34 2.69 0.52
CA LEU A 187 9.49 1.24 0.56
C LEU A 187 8.29 0.70 1.34
N ASP A 188 7.69 -0.37 0.87
CA ASP A 188 6.52 -0.97 1.47
C ASP A 188 6.65 -2.49 1.40
N ALA A 189 6.83 -3.12 2.54
CA ALA A 189 6.92 -4.57 2.68
C ALA A 189 5.64 -5.07 3.35
N LYS A 190 4.95 -6.01 2.72
CA LYS A 190 3.76 -6.67 3.24
C LYS A 190 4.03 -8.17 3.31
N VAL A 191 3.88 -8.73 4.52
CA VAL A 191 4.09 -10.15 4.82
C VAL A 191 2.78 -10.69 5.39
N PRO A 192 1.87 -11.18 4.54
CA PRO A 192 0.65 -11.85 4.98
C PRO A 192 0.95 -13.27 5.44
N VAL A 193 0.15 -13.78 6.35
CA VAL A 193 0.04 -15.20 6.68
C VAL A 193 -1.41 -15.58 6.40
N ASP A 194 -1.61 -16.48 5.45
CA ASP A 194 -2.92 -16.99 5.06
C ASP A 194 -3.21 -18.28 5.83
N TRP A 195 -4.11 -18.17 6.81
CA TRP A 195 -4.44 -19.27 7.71
C TRP A 195 -5.37 -20.33 7.09
N GLU A 196 -6.05 -19.99 5.98
CA GLU A 196 -6.92 -20.92 5.26
C GLU A 196 -6.15 -21.72 4.20
N ASN A 197 -4.99 -21.23 3.75
CA ASN A 197 -4.20 -21.84 2.69
C ASN A 197 -2.84 -22.31 3.24
N ASP A 198 -2.83 -23.33 4.07
CA ASP A 198 -1.64 -24.02 4.62
C ASP A 198 -0.59 -23.06 5.22
N ASN A 199 -1.01 -21.91 5.75
CA ASN A 199 -0.16 -20.82 6.23
C ASN A 199 0.77 -20.25 5.14
N ALA A 200 0.32 -20.19 3.90
CA ALA A 200 1.03 -19.55 2.81
C ALA A 200 1.39 -18.10 3.16
N ILE A 201 2.53 -17.64 2.67
CA ILE A 201 3.08 -16.30 2.99
C ILE A 201 3.27 -15.50 1.69
N PRO A 202 2.18 -14.98 1.07
CA PRO A 202 2.23 -14.23 -0.20
C PRO A 202 2.86 -12.84 -0.02
N THR A 203 4.18 -12.83 0.21
CA THR A 203 4.95 -11.63 0.52
C THR A 203 5.13 -10.74 -0.69
N THR A 204 4.97 -9.44 -0.48
CA THR A 204 5.17 -8.42 -1.52
C THR A 204 6.05 -7.28 -1.04
N PHE A 205 6.74 -6.65 -1.98
CA PHE A 205 7.60 -5.50 -1.76
C PHE A 205 7.38 -4.45 -2.84
N GLU A 206 7.15 -3.20 -2.45
CA GLU A 206 6.98 -2.07 -3.36
C GLU A 206 8.06 -1.02 -3.13
N VAL A 207 8.60 -0.50 -4.21
CA VAL A 207 9.47 0.69 -4.23
C VAL A 207 8.77 1.78 -5.02
N GLN A 208 8.56 2.94 -4.41
CA GLN A 208 7.94 4.08 -5.07
C GLN A 208 8.90 5.26 -5.11
N LEU A 209 8.92 5.97 -6.22
CA LEU A 209 9.56 7.27 -6.35
C LEU A 209 8.53 8.28 -6.88
N GLY A 210 8.35 9.38 -6.18
CA GLY A 210 7.40 10.40 -6.57
C GLY A 210 7.93 11.81 -6.44
N LYS A 211 7.20 12.76 -7.05
CA LYS A 211 7.49 14.19 -7.02
C LYS A 211 6.21 15.02 -6.98
N MET A 212 6.17 15.98 -6.06
CA MET A 212 5.15 17.05 -6.10
C MET A 212 5.62 18.18 -7.02
N PHE A 213 4.87 18.48 -8.05
CA PHE A 213 5.12 19.63 -8.96
C PHE A 213 4.49 20.91 -8.40
N ALA A 214 3.31 20.78 -7.78
CA ALA A 214 2.61 21.82 -7.06
C ALA A 214 2.19 21.30 -5.67
N PRO A 215 1.76 22.11 -4.71
CA PRO A 215 1.23 21.64 -3.43
C PRO A 215 0.05 20.68 -3.60
N TRP A 216 -0.74 20.86 -4.64
CA TRP A 216 -1.96 20.12 -4.94
C TRP A 216 -1.77 19.00 -5.97
N PHE A 217 -0.61 18.92 -6.68
CA PHE A 217 -0.40 17.95 -7.76
C PHE A 217 0.98 17.31 -7.72
N GLY A 218 1.02 15.99 -7.84
CA GLY A 218 2.22 15.19 -7.96
C GLY A 218 2.01 13.95 -8.81
N THR A 219 3.12 13.28 -9.15
CA THR A 219 3.12 11.97 -9.81
C THR A 219 4.12 11.05 -9.14
N TYR A 220 3.94 9.74 -9.34
CA TYR A 220 4.88 8.73 -8.86
C TYR A 220 4.88 7.51 -9.76
N MET A 221 5.92 6.71 -9.61
CA MET A 221 6.08 5.41 -10.24
C MET A 221 6.41 4.36 -9.19
N ASP A 222 5.94 3.15 -9.39
CA ASP A 222 6.10 2.01 -8.52
C ASP A 222 6.84 0.88 -9.23
N GLY A 223 7.74 0.21 -8.51
CA GLY A 223 8.24 -1.12 -8.83
C GLY A 223 7.72 -2.10 -7.81
N LEU A 224 7.13 -3.19 -8.24
CA LEU A 224 6.39 -4.15 -7.43
C LEU A 224 7.06 -5.53 -7.57
N PHE A 225 7.24 -6.24 -6.48
CA PHE A 225 7.94 -7.52 -6.46
C PHE A 225 7.22 -8.51 -5.53
N GLY A 226 6.86 -9.67 -6.07
CA GLY A 226 6.48 -10.83 -5.27
C GLY A 226 7.72 -11.53 -4.73
N ILE A 227 7.66 -12.06 -3.52
CA ILE A 227 8.80 -12.69 -2.85
C ILE A 227 8.40 -14.06 -2.30
N GLY A 228 9.24 -15.07 -2.57
CA GLY A 228 9.01 -16.44 -2.13
C GLY A 228 8.19 -17.27 -3.11
N ASP A 229 7.85 -18.48 -2.69
CA ASP A 229 7.15 -19.45 -3.54
C ASP A 229 5.63 -19.15 -3.58
N ASP A 230 5.08 -18.55 -2.51
CA ASP A 230 3.65 -18.20 -2.40
C ASP A 230 3.34 -16.79 -2.95
N ARG A 231 4.25 -16.18 -3.70
CA ARG A 231 4.08 -14.81 -4.20
C ARG A 231 2.83 -14.65 -5.07
N PRO A 232 2.08 -13.55 -4.94
CA PRO A 232 0.84 -13.35 -5.70
C PRO A 232 1.09 -12.88 -7.14
N TYR A 233 2.33 -12.49 -7.47
CA TYR A 233 2.84 -12.10 -8.79
C TYR A 233 4.36 -12.14 -8.77
N ASP A 234 5.00 -12.19 -9.93
CA ASP A 234 6.46 -12.16 -10.04
C ASP A 234 7.00 -10.76 -9.87
N TRP A 235 6.54 -9.84 -10.69
CA TRP A 235 6.89 -8.43 -10.64
C TRP A 235 5.77 -7.56 -11.21
N GLY A 236 5.90 -6.25 -11.03
CA GLY A 236 4.98 -5.28 -11.59
C GLY A 236 5.60 -3.89 -11.64
N VAL A 237 4.93 -3.03 -12.38
CA VAL A 237 5.25 -1.60 -12.46
C VAL A 237 3.96 -0.79 -12.35
N GLY A 238 4.07 0.43 -11.87
CA GLY A 238 2.92 1.31 -11.76
C GLY A 238 3.27 2.77 -11.93
N VAL A 239 2.23 3.55 -12.20
CA VAL A 239 2.29 5.01 -12.20
C VAL A 239 1.05 5.56 -11.53
N GLY A 240 1.20 6.73 -10.92
CA GLY A 240 0.07 7.40 -10.29
C GLY A 240 0.14 8.92 -10.39
N MET A 241 -1.02 9.53 -10.38
CA MET A 241 -1.22 10.97 -10.25
C MET A 241 -1.89 11.25 -8.92
N ARG A 242 -1.36 12.19 -8.15
CA ARG A 242 -1.84 12.58 -6.84
C ARG A 242 -2.39 13.99 -6.86
N PHE A 243 -3.57 14.16 -6.31
CA PHE A 243 -4.24 15.45 -6.09
C PHE A 243 -4.49 15.63 -4.59
N ASN A 244 -3.83 16.63 -3.97
CA ASN A 244 -4.06 17.02 -2.57
C ASN A 244 -4.99 18.24 -2.52
N TYR A 245 -5.86 18.36 -1.48
CA TYR A 245 -6.82 19.44 -1.30
C TYR A 245 -7.21 19.69 0.16
#